data_22b4f290bd21c23a127af25e9ef90ba2
#
_entry.id   22b4f290bd21c23a127af25e9ef90ba2
#
_cell.length_a   1.000
_cell.length_b   1.000
_cell.length_c   1.000
_cell.angle_alpha   90.00
_cell.angle_beta   90.00
_cell.angle_gamma   90.00
#
_symmetry.space_group_name_H-M   'P 1'
#
loop_
_entity.id
_entity.type
_entity.pdbx_description
1 polymer ?
#
loop_
_entity_poly.entity_id
_entity_poly.type
_entity_poly.pdbx_seq_one_letter_code
_entity_poly.pdbx_strand_id
1 'polypeptide(L)'
;MSTVYVFGHKRPDNDSICAATAAAYYLNMIEAEGDEYIPARLGPIPRETAWVFERFGASDQLPGELPHFDDPSELSCVLVDHNELAQSFEGVAQADIRMIIDHHRIGDIQTTGPITFINKPLGSTATIAALNFERTDVEMPDWLAAVLLSAVLTDTVILKSPTTTEADRALAQRLATRLDLKIVDFGMELFNKRQEGEPFEVEKVLANDLKEYEAGGITIGIVQYESVSLDVVEENRAQVLDTMERMAADNGWGLFLFMASDIIKEGTELFAVGKTEVAAKAFGADFSSGSAWLPGVLSRKKQVASAIIEAA
;
A
#
# COMPACT_ATOMS: atom_id res chain seq x y z
N MET A 1 -6.20 8.45 -35.66
CA MET A 1 -6.22 7.66 -34.40
C MET A 1 -4.83 7.13 -34.19
N SER A 2 -4.14 7.56 -33.16
CA SER A 2 -2.91 6.96 -32.66
C SER A 2 -3.20 6.20 -31.38
N THR A 3 -2.40 5.18 -31.09
CA THR A 3 -2.49 4.45 -29.83
C THR A 3 -1.72 5.19 -28.76
N VAL A 4 -2.35 5.42 -27.60
CA VAL A 4 -1.75 6.05 -26.43
C VAL A 4 -1.83 5.07 -25.26
N TYR A 5 -0.69 4.64 -24.75
CA TYR A 5 -0.65 3.71 -23.63
C TYR A 5 -0.78 4.44 -22.29
N VAL A 6 -1.63 3.94 -21.42
CA VAL A 6 -1.85 4.50 -20.07
C VAL A 6 -1.29 3.52 -19.04
N PHE A 7 -0.26 3.89 -18.29
CA PHE A 7 0.38 2.97 -17.36
C PHE A 7 0.93 3.66 -16.12
N GLY A 8 1.01 2.89 -15.04
CA GLY A 8 1.62 3.31 -13.80
C GLY A 8 3.08 2.88 -13.66
N HIS A 9 3.59 2.88 -12.44
CA HIS A 9 5.00 2.64 -12.14
C HIS A 9 5.45 1.18 -12.31
N LYS A 10 6.78 0.97 -12.38
CA LYS A 10 7.41 -0.36 -12.30
C LYS A 10 7.04 -1.06 -11.00
N ARG A 11 6.90 -2.40 -11.07
CA ARG A 11 6.40 -3.22 -9.97
C ARG A 11 5.08 -2.64 -9.47
N PRO A 12 4.07 -2.63 -10.36
CA PRO A 12 2.82 -1.95 -10.10
C PRO A 12 2.13 -2.51 -8.86
N ASP A 13 1.56 -1.63 -8.07
CA ASP A 13 0.61 -1.98 -7.02
C ASP A 13 -0.83 -1.89 -7.53
N ASN A 14 -1.79 -2.00 -6.62
CA ASN A 14 -3.20 -1.95 -6.96
C ASN A 14 -3.61 -0.58 -7.51
N ASP A 15 -3.10 0.54 -6.93
CA ASP A 15 -3.44 1.89 -7.38
C ASP A 15 -2.92 2.14 -8.79
N SER A 16 -1.69 1.75 -9.08
CA SER A 16 -1.03 1.86 -10.37
C SER A 16 -1.83 1.18 -11.51
N ILE A 17 -2.30 -0.05 -11.29
CA ILE A 17 -3.11 -0.81 -12.28
C ILE A 17 -4.51 -0.22 -12.42
N CYS A 18 -5.18 0.04 -11.31
CA CYS A 18 -6.56 0.52 -11.29
C CYS A 18 -6.70 1.94 -11.85
N ALA A 19 -5.76 2.84 -11.52
CA ALA A 19 -5.73 4.19 -12.05
C ALA A 19 -5.47 4.20 -13.56
N ALA A 20 -4.55 3.33 -14.06
CA ALA A 20 -4.30 3.20 -15.49
C ALA A 20 -5.56 2.74 -16.24
N THR A 21 -6.24 1.72 -15.73
CA THR A 21 -7.50 1.21 -16.31
C THR A 21 -8.59 2.28 -16.32
N ALA A 22 -8.76 2.99 -15.20
CA ALA A 22 -9.78 4.03 -15.07
C ALA A 22 -9.49 5.25 -15.95
N ALA A 23 -8.23 5.69 -16.03
CA ALA A 23 -7.84 6.82 -16.87
C ALA A 23 -8.02 6.50 -18.35
N ALA A 24 -7.61 5.28 -18.81
CA ALA A 24 -7.82 4.85 -20.18
C ALA A 24 -9.32 4.77 -20.53
N TYR A 25 -10.12 4.16 -19.66
CA TYR A 25 -11.58 4.10 -19.87
C TYR A 25 -12.18 5.50 -20.00
N TYR A 26 -11.86 6.40 -19.07
CA TYR A 26 -12.36 7.77 -19.06
C TYR A 26 -11.96 8.55 -20.32
N LEU A 27 -10.68 8.49 -20.72
CA LEU A 27 -10.17 9.21 -21.89
C LEU A 27 -10.82 8.72 -23.19
N ASN A 28 -11.01 7.41 -23.36
CA ASN A 28 -11.73 6.85 -24.51
C ASN A 28 -13.19 7.33 -24.58
N MET A 29 -13.84 7.59 -23.44
CA MET A 29 -15.22 8.06 -23.42
C MET A 29 -15.34 9.55 -23.77
N ILE A 30 -14.38 10.38 -23.39
CA ILE A 30 -14.42 11.83 -23.66
C ILE A 30 -13.82 12.19 -25.02
N GLU A 31 -12.95 11.34 -25.58
CA GLU A 31 -12.27 11.53 -26.88
C GLU A 31 -12.74 10.52 -27.93
N ALA A 32 -14.04 10.26 -27.98
CA ALA A 32 -14.64 9.18 -28.79
C ALA A 32 -14.26 9.16 -30.29
N GLU A 33 -13.80 10.27 -30.85
CA GLU A 33 -13.29 10.38 -32.24
C GLU A 33 -11.78 10.65 -32.31
N GLY A 34 -11.09 10.59 -31.16
CA GLY A 34 -9.68 10.91 -30.98
C GLY A 34 -8.74 9.71 -31.06
N ASP A 35 -7.76 9.74 -30.18
CA ASP A 35 -6.79 8.66 -29.99
C ASP A 35 -7.41 7.48 -29.22
N GLU A 36 -6.82 6.28 -29.36
CA GLU A 36 -7.20 5.08 -28.62
C GLU A 36 -6.31 4.96 -27.38
N TYR A 37 -6.89 5.01 -26.19
CA TYR A 37 -6.18 4.87 -24.92
C TYR A 37 -6.24 3.42 -24.44
N ILE A 38 -5.07 2.76 -24.37
CA ILE A 38 -4.94 1.36 -23.96
C ILE A 38 -4.26 1.29 -22.59
N PRO A 39 -4.93 0.71 -21.56
CA PRO A 39 -4.28 0.53 -20.29
C PRO A 39 -3.18 -0.53 -20.38
N ALA A 40 -2.02 -0.24 -19.79
CA ALA A 40 -0.87 -1.13 -19.79
C ALA A 40 -0.23 -1.20 -18.40
N ARG A 41 0.69 -2.14 -18.18
CA ARG A 41 1.41 -2.33 -16.92
C ARG A 41 2.90 -2.55 -17.13
N LEU A 42 3.69 -2.20 -16.11
CA LEU A 42 5.15 -2.36 -16.06
C LEU A 42 5.58 -3.45 -15.06
N GLY A 43 4.94 -4.61 -15.10
CA GLY A 43 5.26 -5.73 -14.23
C GLY A 43 4.07 -6.65 -13.94
N PRO A 44 4.22 -7.62 -13.03
CA PRO A 44 3.16 -8.57 -12.70
C PRO A 44 1.97 -7.88 -12.04
N ILE A 45 0.78 -8.43 -12.25
CA ILE A 45 -0.45 -7.96 -11.59
C ILE A 45 -0.45 -8.44 -10.15
N PRO A 46 -0.66 -7.55 -9.15
CA PRO A 46 -0.83 -7.95 -7.76
C PRO A 46 -2.04 -8.89 -7.58
N ARG A 47 -1.98 -9.78 -6.59
CA ARG A 47 -3.02 -10.79 -6.37
C ARG A 47 -4.37 -10.17 -6.02
N GLU A 48 -4.37 -9.16 -5.15
CA GLU A 48 -5.58 -8.40 -4.79
C GLU A 48 -6.18 -7.70 -6.01
N THR A 49 -5.34 -7.21 -6.93
CA THR A 49 -5.79 -6.59 -8.17
C THR A 49 -6.47 -7.62 -9.07
N ALA A 50 -5.81 -8.75 -9.33
CA ALA A 50 -6.41 -9.82 -10.14
C ALA A 50 -7.74 -10.30 -9.55
N TRP A 51 -7.78 -10.46 -8.22
CA TRP A 51 -8.97 -10.89 -7.51
C TRP A 51 -10.13 -9.90 -7.62
N VAL A 52 -9.90 -8.59 -7.49
CA VAL A 52 -11.01 -7.62 -7.62
C VAL A 52 -11.58 -7.56 -9.02
N PHE A 53 -10.72 -7.62 -10.05
CA PHE A 53 -11.20 -7.68 -11.44
C PHE A 53 -12.01 -8.96 -11.70
N GLU A 54 -11.59 -10.11 -11.19
CA GLU A 54 -12.33 -11.36 -11.30
C GLU A 54 -13.67 -11.30 -10.55
N ARG A 55 -13.68 -10.84 -9.31
CA ARG A 55 -14.88 -10.75 -8.47
C ARG A 55 -15.98 -9.91 -9.10
N PHE A 56 -15.62 -8.85 -9.80
CA PHE A 56 -16.57 -7.94 -10.43
C PHE A 56 -16.74 -8.15 -11.93
N GLY A 57 -16.31 -9.32 -12.45
CA GLY A 57 -16.55 -9.75 -13.83
C GLY A 57 -15.83 -8.91 -14.88
N ALA A 58 -14.67 -8.37 -14.56
CA ALA A 58 -13.87 -7.48 -15.41
C ALA A 58 -12.46 -8.02 -15.72
N SER A 59 -12.26 -9.35 -15.65
CA SER A 59 -10.94 -9.97 -15.92
C SER A 59 -10.41 -9.66 -17.31
N ASP A 60 -11.29 -9.42 -18.27
CA ASP A 60 -10.97 -9.01 -19.65
C ASP A 60 -10.52 -7.54 -19.76
N GLN A 61 -10.71 -6.76 -18.69
CA GLN A 61 -10.29 -5.35 -18.59
C GLN A 61 -8.92 -5.19 -17.91
N LEU A 62 -8.31 -6.28 -17.44
CA LEU A 62 -6.96 -6.24 -16.84
C LEU A 62 -5.93 -5.78 -17.88
N PRO A 63 -5.06 -4.81 -17.54
CA PRO A 63 -4.04 -4.30 -18.45
C PRO A 63 -3.04 -5.38 -18.90
N GLY A 64 -2.74 -5.42 -20.18
CA GLY A 64 -1.62 -6.16 -20.73
C GLY A 64 -0.27 -5.54 -20.32
N GLU A 65 0.82 -6.25 -20.56
CA GLU A 65 2.16 -5.65 -20.42
C GLU A 65 2.35 -4.57 -21.49
N LEU A 66 3.05 -3.47 -21.12
CA LEU A 66 3.45 -2.45 -22.09
C LEU A 66 4.28 -3.12 -23.19
N PRO A 67 3.90 -2.97 -24.48
CA PRO A 67 4.70 -3.50 -25.58
C PRO A 67 6.13 -2.95 -25.56
N HIS A 68 7.05 -3.74 -26.09
CA HIS A 68 8.42 -3.29 -26.29
C HIS A 68 8.49 -2.32 -27.48
N PHE A 69 9.22 -1.24 -27.32
CA PHE A 69 9.51 -0.24 -28.35
C PHE A 69 11.02 -0.19 -28.58
N ASP A 70 11.49 -0.51 -29.79
CA ASP A 70 12.91 -0.38 -30.15
C ASP A 70 13.35 1.08 -30.09
N ASP A 71 12.50 2.00 -30.49
CA ASP A 71 12.66 3.45 -30.32
C ASP A 71 11.59 4.00 -29.35
N PRO A 72 11.96 4.38 -28.13
CA PRO A 72 11.01 4.96 -27.17
C PRO A 72 10.27 6.21 -27.65
N SER A 73 10.80 6.92 -28.66
CA SER A 73 10.13 8.09 -29.23
C SER A 73 8.85 7.77 -30.03
N GLU A 74 8.66 6.49 -30.39
CA GLU A 74 7.44 6.02 -31.04
C GLU A 74 6.28 5.80 -30.04
N LEU A 75 6.58 5.77 -28.74
CA LEU A 75 5.57 5.60 -27.71
C LEU A 75 4.90 6.91 -27.33
N SER A 76 3.58 7.01 -27.57
CA SER A 76 2.74 8.02 -26.93
C SER A 76 2.12 7.46 -25.66
N CYS A 77 2.18 8.20 -24.55
CA CYS A 77 1.71 7.69 -23.28
C CYS A 77 1.08 8.74 -22.33
N VAL A 78 0.28 8.21 -21.42
CA VAL A 78 -0.20 8.86 -20.20
C VAL A 78 0.40 8.13 -19.01
N LEU A 79 1.05 8.85 -18.12
CA LEU A 79 1.60 8.29 -16.89
C LEU A 79 0.59 8.48 -15.75
N VAL A 80 0.38 7.43 -14.98
CA VAL A 80 -0.43 7.50 -13.77
C VAL A 80 0.38 7.00 -12.58
N ASP A 81 0.10 7.53 -11.40
CA ASP A 81 0.64 7.05 -10.14
C ASP A 81 2.18 7.09 -10.04
N HIS A 82 2.81 7.87 -10.86
CA HIS A 82 4.22 8.21 -10.77
C HIS A 82 4.59 9.38 -11.70
N ASN A 83 5.64 10.08 -11.33
CA ASN A 83 6.26 11.12 -12.14
C ASN A 83 7.79 11.16 -11.95
N GLU A 84 8.40 10.02 -11.63
CA GLU A 84 9.84 9.84 -11.46
C GLU A 84 10.39 8.91 -12.56
N LEU A 85 11.52 9.27 -13.21
CA LEU A 85 12.16 8.48 -14.27
C LEU A 85 12.51 7.06 -13.81
N ALA A 86 12.99 6.91 -12.58
CA ALA A 86 13.37 5.62 -12.01
C ALA A 86 12.18 4.66 -11.83
N GLN A 87 10.98 5.21 -11.68
CA GLN A 87 9.73 4.46 -11.50
C GLN A 87 9.09 4.04 -12.82
N SER A 88 9.49 4.64 -13.95
CA SER A 88 8.93 4.37 -15.26
C SER A 88 9.78 3.36 -16.07
N PHE A 89 9.34 3.02 -17.28
CA PHE A 89 10.13 2.16 -18.17
C PHE A 89 11.43 2.87 -18.63
N GLU A 90 12.40 2.08 -19.05
CA GLU A 90 13.64 2.61 -19.60
C GLU A 90 13.37 3.31 -20.94
N GLY A 91 13.72 4.60 -21.04
CA GLY A 91 13.46 5.41 -22.23
C GLY A 91 12.27 6.34 -22.12
N VAL A 92 11.52 6.40 -21.02
CA VAL A 92 10.36 7.29 -20.84
C VAL A 92 10.67 8.76 -21.14
N ALA A 93 11.89 9.23 -20.88
CA ALA A 93 12.31 10.59 -21.18
C ALA A 93 12.32 10.93 -22.69
N GLN A 94 12.26 9.93 -23.57
CA GLN A 94 12.22 10.07 -25.02
C GLN A 94 10.80 9.88 -25.57
N ALA A 95 9.88 9.33 -24.78
CA ALA A 95 8.49 9.08 -25.16
C ALA A 95 7.69 10.39 -25.29
N ASP A 96 6.63 10.35 -26.09
CA ASP A 96 5.63 11.40 -26.17
C ASP A 96 4.66 11.30 -24.98
N ILE A 97 5.07 11.90 -23.84
CA ILE A 97 4.22 11.97 -22.66
C ILE A 97 3.16 13.04 -22.88
N ARG A 98 1.88 12.66 -22.93
CA ARG A 98 0.76 13.56 -23.18
C ARG A 98 0.08 14.07 -21.91
N MET A 99 0.09 13.25 -20.87
CA MET A 99 -0.55 13.58 -19.61
C MET A 99 0.14 12.85 -18.46
N ILE A 100 0.10 13.46 -17.26
CA ILE A 100 0.47 12.81 -15.99
C ILE A 100 -0.67 13.01 -14.99
N ILE A 101 -1.09 11.93 -14.32
CA ILE A 101 -2.09 11.96 -13.24
C ILE A 101 -1.46 11.26 -12.04
N ASP A 102 -1.21 12.01 -10.94
CA ASP A 102 -0.42 11.49 -9.84
C ASP A 102 -0.80 12.13 -8.49
N HIS A 103 -0.55 11.42 -7.40
CA HIS A 103 -0.73 11.91 -6.03
C HIS A 103 0.59 12.04 -5.25
N HIS A 104 1.69 11.60 -5.83
CA HIS A 104 3.03 11.67 -5.24
C HIS A 104 3.63 13.09 -5.31
N ARG A 105 4.76 13.29 -4.61
CA ARG A 105 5.58 14.49 -4.81
C ARG A 105 6.02 14.60 -6.27
N ILE A 106 6.24 15.81 -6.75
CA ILE A 106 6.77 16.02 -8.10
C ILE A 106 8.23 15.54 -8.13
N GLY A 107 8.51 14.62 -9.04
CA GLY A 107 9.81 14.01 -9.28
C GLY A 107 10.65 14.73 -10.35
N ASP A 108 11.28 13.94 -11.22
CA ASP A 108 12.29 14.39 -12.18
C ASP A 108 11.91 14.18 -13.66
N ILE A 109 10.66 13.78 -13.97
CA ILE A 109 10.19 13.68 -15.36
C ILE A 109 10.22 15.06 -16.03
N GLN A 110 10.77 15.06 -17.25
CA GLN A 110 10.81 16.21 -18.14
C GLN A 110 10.09 15.87 -19.42
N THR A 111 9.37 16.84 -19.99
CA THR A 111 8.62 16.72 -21.24
C THR A 111 9.14 17.68 -22.30
N THR A 112 9.04 17.31 -23.56
CA THR A 112 9.50 18.14 -24.70
C THR A 112 8.58 19.33 -24.98
N GLY A 113 7.33 19.27 -24.50
CA GLY A 113 6.30 20.29 -24.71
C GLY A 113 5.37 20.39 -23.50
N PRO A 114 4.43 21.33 -23.55
CA PRO A 114 3.42 21.45 -22.49
C PRO A 114 2.46 20.24 -22.53
N ILE A 115 2.14 19.72 -21.35
CA ILE A 115 1.23 18.59 -21.14
C ILE A 115 0.15 18.94 -20.11
N THR A 116 -0.87 18.11 -20.03
CA THR A 116 -1.75 18.10 -18.86
C THR A 116 -1.06 17.39 -17.70
N PHE A 117 -0.82 18.10 -16.60
CA PHE A 117 -0.25 17.53 -15.39
C PHE A 117 -1.21 17.74 -14.21
N ILE A 118 -1.85 16.65 -13.76
CA ILE A 118 -2.79 16.66 -12.64
C ILE A 118 -2.09 15.99 -11.47
N ASN A 119 -1.60 16.81 -10.53
CA ASN A 119 -1.03 16.32 -9.28
C ASN A 119 -1.84 16.87 -8.10
N LYS A 120 -2.31 15.98 -7.23
CA LYS A 120 -3.08 16.35 -6.05
C LYS A 120 -2.64 15.52 -4.84
N PRO A 121 -2.44 16.12 -3.67
CA PRO A 121 -2.05 15.42 -2.45
C PRO A 121 -3.25 14.67 -1.83
N LEU A 122 -3.75 13.67 -2.55
CA LEU A 122 -4.81 12.76 -2.12
C LEU A 122 -4.19 11.44 -1.69
N GLY A 123 -4.97 10.57 -1.10
CA GLY A 123 -4.51 9.29 -0.60
C GLY A 123 -4.24 8.24 -1.68
N SER A 124 -4.68 8.47 -2.93
CA SER A 124 -4.55 7.52 -4.05
C SER A 124 -4.76 8.24 -5.38
N THR A 125 -4.04 7.84 -6.42
CA THR A 125 -4.26 8.30 -7.81
C THR A 125 -5.64 7.88 -8.32
N ALA A 126 -6.16 6.73 -7.88
CA ALA A 126 -7.52 6.29 -8.21
C ALA A 126 -8.58 7.29 -7.72
N THR A 127 -8.35 7.98 -6.59
CA THR A 127 -9.22 9.08 -6.16
C THR A 127 -9.25 10.21 -7.19
N ILE A 128 -8.09 10.58 -7.74
CA ILE A 128 -8.03 11.64 -8.78
C ILE A 128 -8.77 11.18 -10.03
N ALA A 129 -8.56 9.94 -10.46
CA ALA A 129 -9.22 9.36 -11.63
C ALA A 129 -10.75 9.33 -11.45
N ALA A 130 -11.24 8.88 -10.30
CA ALA A 130 -12.68 8.84 -9.99
C ALA A 130 -13.35 10.21 -10.01
N LEU A 131 -12.66 11.23 -9.48
CA LEU A 131 -13.17 12.60 -9.48
C LEU A 131 -13.31 13.21 -10.90
N ASN A 132 -12.63 12.67 -11.90
CA ASN A 132 -12.83 13.09 -13.29
C ASN A 132 -14.19 12.65 -13.83
N PHE A 133 -14.66 11.45 -13.48
CA PHE A 133 -16.01 10.98 -13.81
C PHE A 133 -17.09 11.85 -13.18
N GLU A 134 -16.88 12.30 -11.94
CA GLU A 134 -17.85 13.17 -11.24
C GLU A 134 -17.97 14.59 -11.84
N ARG A 135 -16.95 15.01 -12.59
CA ARG A 135 -16.93 16.34 -13.24
C ARG A 135 -17.53 16.34 -14.64
N THR A 136 -17.80 15.18 -15.15
CA THR A 136 -18.31 14.96 -16.49
C THR A 136 -19.51 14.04 -16.42
N ASP A 137 -20.32 14.00 -17.46
CA ASP A 137 -21.46 13.09 -17.55
C ASP A 137 -21.07 11.68 -18.04
N VAL A 138 -19.77 11.30 -17.89
CA VAL A 138 -19.29 9.95 -18.24
C VAL A 138 -19.74 8.97 -17.18
N GLU A 139 -20.49 7.95 -17.61
CA GLU A 139 -20.94 6.89 -16.73
C GLU A 139 -19.78 5.97 -16.34
N MET A 140 -19.63 5.75 -15.03
CA MET A 140 -18.68 4.80 -14.48
C MET A 140 -19.40 3.47 -14.27
N PRO A 141 -19.02 2.36 -14.92
CA PRO A 141 -19.63 1.05 -14.67
C PRO A 141 -19.29 0.52 -13.27
N ASP A 142 -20.14 -0.38 -12.72
CA ASP A 142 -19.96 -0.90 -11.35
C ASP A 142 -18.64 -1.65 -11.14
N TRP A 143 -18.19 -2.39 -12.14
CA TRP A 143 -16.89 -3.04 -12.07
C TRP A 143 -15.75 -2.02 -11.90
N LEU A 144 -15.80 -0.90 -12.60
CA LEU A 144 -14.77 0.15 -12.49
C LEU A 144 -14.86 0.89 -11.15
N ALA A 145 -16.08 1.09 -10.64
CA ALA A 145 -16.30 1.63 -9.30
C ALA A 145 -15.66 0.73 -8.22
N ALA A 146 -15.79 -0.60 -8.36
CA ALA A 146 -15.17 -1.57 -7.45
C ALA A 146 -13.63 -1.57 -7.54
N VAL A 147 -13.10 -1.51 -8.74
CA VAL A 147 -11.66 -1.43 -9.03
C VAL A 147 -11.07 -0.15 -8.40
N LEU A 148 -11.71 1.00 -8.61
CA LEU A 148 -11.28 2.27 -7.99
C LEU A 148 -11.41 2.25 -6.46
N LEU A 149 -12.49 1.70 -5.92
CA LEU A 149 -12.64 1.55 -4.46
C LEU A 149 -11.52 0.69 -3.89
N SER A 150 -11.17 -0.42 -4.55
CA SER A 150 -10.10 -1.29 -4.08
C SER A 150 -8.75 -0.57 -4.01
N ALA A 151 -8.42 0.24 -5.02
CA ALA A 151 -7.21 1.04 -5.07
C ALA A 151 -7.14 2.05 -3.93
N VAL A 152 -8.21 2.82 -3.74
CA VAL A 152 -8.30 3.78 -2.63
C VAL A 152 -8.09 3.08 -1.28
N LEU A 153 -8.71 1.91 -1.06
CA LEU A 153 -8.60 1.20 0.22
C LEU A 153 -7.22 0.59 0.45
N THR A 154 -6.55 0.11 -0.59
CA THR A 154 -5.19 -0.42 -0.43
C THR A 154 -4.16 0.66 -0.17
N ASP A 155 -4.23 1.79 -0.87
CA ASP A 155 -3.29 2.90 -0.75
C ASP A 155 -3.46 3.69 0.54
N THR A 156 -4.70 3.80 1.01
CA THR A 156 -5.03 4.47 2.27
C THR A 156 -5.05 3.55 3.48
N VAL A 157 -4.67 2.27 3.33
CA VAL A 157 -4.73 1.25 4.39
C VAL A 157 -6.10 1.26 5.06
N ILE A 158 -7.13 1.01 4.26
CA ILE A 158 -8.55 1.04 4.69
C ILE A 158 -8.91 2.37 5.39
N LEU A 159 -8.47 3.49 4.79
CA LEU A 159 -8.66 4.87 5.27
C LEU A 159 -7.98 5.18 6.62
N LYS A 160 -6.98 4.38 7.03
CA LYS A 160 -6.19 4.56 8.26
C LYS A 160 -4.83 5.23 8.04
N SER A 161 -4.34 5.29 6.80
CA SER A 161 -3.08 5.98 6.48
C SER A 161 -3.14 7.46 6.84
N PRO A 162 -2.03 8.05 7.34
CA PRO A 162 -1.94 9.50 7.53
C PRO A 162 -2.07 10.31 6.23
N THR A 163 -1.90 9.69 5.08
CA THR A 163 -2.09 10.30 3.75
C THR A 163 -3.56 10.39 3.34
N THR A 164 -4.47 9.69 4.05
CA THR A 164 -5.89 9.67 3.75
C THR A 164 -6.52 11.05 3.92
N THR A 165 -7.15 11.56 2.86
CA THR A 165 -7.86 12.84 2.88
C THR A 165 -9.37 12.66 3.02
N GLU A 166 -10.09 13.76 3.24
CA GLU A 166 -11.56 13.75 3.26
C GLU A 166 -12.14 13.39 1.88
N ALA A 167 -11.45 13.73 0.80
CA ALA A 167 -11.88 13.35 -0.56
C ALA A 167 -11.85 11.82 -0.75
N ASP A 168 -10.81 11.14 -0.23
CA ASP A 168 -10.70 9.69 -0.28
C ASP A 168 -11.83 9.03 0.52
N ARG A 169 -12.09 9.53 1.75
CA ARG A 169 -13.16 9.01 2.61
C ARG A 169 -14.54 9.18 1.96
N ALA A 170 -14.82 10.37 1.44
CA ALA A 170 -16.09 10.66 0.79
C ALA A 170 -16.29 9.82 -0.46
N LEU A 171 -15.25 9.65 -1.29
CA LEU A 171 -15.29 8.80 -2.48
C LEU A 171 -15.52 7.33 -2.10
N ALA A 172 -14.70 6.79 -1.19
CA ALA A 172 -14.82 5.40 -0.74
C ALA A 172 -16.23 5.10 -0.20
N GLN A 173 -16.82 6.01 0.57
CA GLN A 173 -18.18 5.85 1.08
C GLN A 173 -19.23 5.82 -0.03
N ARG A 174 -19.11 6.69 -1.07
CA ARG A 174 -20.05 6.70 -2.20
C ARG A 174 -19.95 5.42 -3.03
N LEU A 175 -18.71 4.99 -3.35
CA LEU A 175 -18.50 3.78 -4.14
C LEU A 175 -18.95 2.52 -3.38
N ALA A 176 -18.62 2.41 -2.09
CA ALA A 176 -19.04 1.31 -1.26
C ALA A 176 -20.57 1.23 -1.13
N THR A 177 -21.24 2.37 -0.94
CA THR A 177 -22.71 2.44 -0.90
C THR A 177 -23.32 2.01 -2.22
N ARG A 178 -22.79 2.47 -3.35
CA ARG A 178 -23.24 2.09 -4.70
C ARG A 178 -23.16 0.58 -4.94
N LEU A 179 -22.09 -0.05 -4.42
CA LEU A 179 -21.79 -1.47 -4.64
C LEU A 179 -22.36 -2.40 -3.55
N ASP A 180 -23.06 -1.85 -2.57
CA ASP A 180 -23.55 -2.56 -1.37
C ASP A 180 -22.40 -3.29 -0.63
N LEU A 181 -21.25 -2.63 -0.49
CA LEU A 181 -20.07 -3.14 0.19
C LEU A 181 -19.86 -2.44 1.53
N LYS A 182 -19.28 -3.18 2.49
CA LYS A 182 -18.75 -2.61 3.72
C LYS A 182 -17.26 -2.33 3.55
N ILE A 183 -16.86 -1.09 3.73
CA ILE A 183 -15.48 -0.61 3.49
C ILE A 183 -14.44 -1.48 4.20
N VAL A 184 -14.64 -1.74 5.50
CA VAL A 184 -13.68 -2.52 6.30
C VAL A 184 -13.63 -3.97 5.83
N ASP A 185 -14.78 -4.62 5.63
CA ASP A 185 -14.85 -6.01 5.22
C ASP A 185 -14.16 -6.21 3.85
N PHE A 186 -14.50 -5.35 2.87
CA PHE A 186 -13.91 -5.40 1.54
C PHE A 186 -12.41 -5.07 1.56
N GLY A 187 -12.01 -4.08 2.34
CA GLY A 187 -10.58 -3.76 2.52
C GLY A 187 -9.80 -4.91 3.13
N MET A 188 -10.33 -5.59 4.15
CA MET A 188 -9.71 -6.77 4.74
C MET A 188 -9.58 -7.93 3.74
N GLU A 189 -10.60 -8.17 2.90
CA GLU A 189 -10.51 -9.17 1.82
C GLU A 189 -9.36 -8.86 0.86
N LEU A 190 -9.18 -7.59 0.45
CA LEU A 190 -8.07 -7.16 -0.42
C LEU A 190 -6.70 -7.46 0.21
N PHE A 191 -6.48 -7.07 1.47
CA PHE A 191 -5.22 -7.32 2.16
C PHE A 191 -4.96 -8.82 2.38
N ASN A 192 -5.99 -9.61 2.69
CA ASN A 192 -5.88 -11.06 2.79
C ASN A 192 -5.47 -11.66 1.43
N LYS A 193 -6.05 -11.18 0.32
CA LYS A 193 -5.67 -11.63 -1.03
C LYS A 193 -4.24 -11.23 -1.40
N ARG A 194 -3.77 -10.07 -0.99
CA ARG A 194 -2.38 -9.63 -1.17
C ARG A 194 -1.40 -10.59 -0.51
N GLN A 195 -1.71 -11.08 0.68
CA GLN A 195 -0.85 -11.97 1.47
C GLN A 195 -1.05 -13.45 1.15
N GLU A 196 -2.09 -13.84 0.40
CA GLU A 196 -2.43 -15.22 0.11
C GLU A 196 -1.26 -15.97 -0.56
N GLY A 197 -0.79 -17.05 0.12
CA GLY A 197 0.33 -17.88 -0.37
C GLY A 197 1.72 -17.27 -0.20
N GLU A 198 1.86 -16.09 0.40
CA GLU A 198 3.16 -15.59 0.84
C GLU A 198 3.53 -16.23 2.19
N PRO A 199 4.70 -16.88 2.30
CA PRO A 199 5.12 -17.46 3.57
C PRO A 199 5.42 -16.34 4.58
N PHE A 200 4.89 -16.50 5.81
CA PHE A 200 5.28 -15.63 6.93
C PHE A 200 6.65 -16.09 7.45
N GLU A 201 7.71 -15.46 6.93
CA GLU A 201 9.09 -15.78 7.30
C GLU A 201 9.47 -15.04 8.58
N VAL A 202 9.26 -15.67 9.74
CA VAL A 202 9.46 -15.09 11.07
C VAL A 202 10.83 -14.43 11.22
N GLU A 203 11.92 -15.06 10.79
CA GLU A 203 13.27 -14.50 10.90
C GLU A 203 13.43 -13.21 10.09
N LYS A 204 12.86 -13.15 8.88
CA LYS A 204 12.88 -11.93 8.07
C LYS A 204 12.08 -10.81 8.70
N VAL A 205 10.89 -11.13 9.23
CA VAL A 205 10.03 -10.15 9.91
C VAL A 205 10.74 -9.58 11.13
N LEU A 206 11.33 -10.43 11.98
CA LEU A 206 12.03 -10.01 13.19
C LEU A 206 13.37 -9.30 12.95
N ALA A 207 13.96 -9.44 11.76
CA ALA A 207 15.16 -8.71 11.36
C ALA A 207 14.86 -7.39 10.62
N ASN A 208 13.63 -7.21 10.12
CA ASN A 208 13.27 -6.05 9.31
C ASN A 208 13.10 -4.80 10.17
N ASP A 209 13.82 -3.74 9.83
CA ASP A 209 13.79 -2.44 10.53
C ASP A 209 14.01 -2.53 12.07
N LEU A 210 14.82 -3.51 12.50
CA LEU A 210 15.24 -3.64 13.88
C LEU A 210 16.03 -2.39 14.34
N LYS A 211 15.73 -1.89 15.53
CA LYS A 211 16.46 -0.79 16.19
C LYS A 211 16.92 -1.21 17.56
N GLU A 212 18.13 -0.83 17.90
CA GLU A 212 18.73 -1.07 19.22
C GLU A 212 18.73 0.21 20.06
N TYR A 213 18.54 0.03 21.36
CA TYR A 213 18.54 1.09 22.38
C TYR A 213 19.33 0.62 23.60
N GLU A 214 19.96 1.56 24.31
CA GLU A 214 20.68 1.30 25.57
C GLU A 214 19.95 1.94 26.73
N ALA A 215 19.54 1.15 27.72
CA ALA A 215 18.93 1.67 28.95
C ALA A 215 19.07 0.68 30.10
N GLY A 216 19.17 1.17 31.36
CA GLY A 216 19.28 0.32 32.53
C GLY A 216 20.47 -0.66 32.53
N GLY A 217 21.52 -0.37 31.75
CA GLY A 217 22.70 -1.24 31.61
C GLY A 217 22.45 -2.48 30.74
N ILE A 218 21.44 -2.46 29.87
CA ILE A 218 21.15 -3.54 28.90
C ILE A 218 20.92 -2.95 27.51
N THR A 219 21.26 -3.75 26.51
CA THR A 219 20.86 -3.49 25.11
C THR A 219 19.45 -4.05 24.87
N ILE A 220 18.62 -3.26 24.22
CA ILE A 220 17.21 -3.54 23.95
C ILE A 220 16.98 -3.52 22.45
N GLY A 221 16.61 -4.65 21.85
CA GLY A 221 16.18 -4.74 20.46
C GLY A 221 14.67 -4.45 20.36
N ILE A 222 14.26 -3.61 19.40
CA ILE A 222 12.85 -3.35 19.11
C ILE A 222 12.61 -3.43 17.60
N VAL A 223 11.72 -4.31 17.17
CA VAL A 223 11.26 -4.44 15.79
C VAL A 223 9.76 -4.14 15.71
N GLN A 224 9.31 -3.59 14.58
CA GLN A 224 7.90 -3.32 14.34
C GLN A 224 7.45 -3.95 13.02
N TYR A 225 6.32 -4.63 13.08
CA TYR A 225 5.57 -5.17 11.95
C TYR A 225 4.16 -4.58 11.98
N GLU A 226 3.75 -3.95 10.90
CA GLU A 226 2.43 -3.33 10.76
C GLU A 226 1.58 -4.17 9.80
N SER A 227 0.34 -4.48 10.21
CA SER A 227 -0.59 -5.27 9.40
C SER A 227 -2.03 -4.85 9.66
N VAL A 228 -2.91 -5.23 8.74
CA VAL A 228 -4.37 -5.06 8.89
C VAL A 228 -5.01 -6.23 9.67
N SER A 229 -4.29 -7.34 9.85
CA SER A 229 -4.64 -8.47 10.72
C SER A 229 -3.38 -9.09 11.30
N LEU A 230 -3.48 -9.59 12.54
CA LEU A 230 -2.41 -10.32 13.21
C LEU A 230 -2.60 -11.84 13.17
N ASP A 231 -3.56 -12.36 12.43
CA ASP A 231 -3.87 -13.79 12.40
C ASP A 231 -2.64 -14.63 12.05
N VAL A 232 -1.84 -14.21 11.04
CA VAL A 232 -0.60 -14.88 10.66
C VAL A 232 0.47 -14.86 11.76
N VAL A 233 0.52 -13.81 12.57
CA VAL A 233 1.44 -13.71 13.72
C VAL A 233 0.99 -14.66 14.81
N GLU A 234 -0.31 -14.71 15.11
CA GLU A 234 -0.88 -15.60 16.10
C GLU A 234 -0.76 -17.10 15.71
N GLU A 235 -0.97 -17.46 14.45
CA GLU A 235 -0.75 -18.81 13.93
C GLU A 235 0.71 -19.25 14.08
N ASN A 236 1.66 -18.33 14.04
CA ASN A 236 3.10 -18.59 14.18
C ASN A 236 3.65 -18.18 15.55
N ARG A 237 2.80 -17.93 16.55
CA ARG A 237 3.16 -17.39 17.87
C ARG A 237 4.32 -18.10 18.55
N ALA A 238 4.28 -19.43 18.58
CA ALA A 238 5.35 -20.23 19.20
C ALA A 238 6.69 -20.05 18.47
N GLN A 239 6.69 -20.08 17.13
CA GLN A 239 7.88 -19.84 16.33
C GLN A 239 8.43 -18.41 16.49
N VAL A 240 7.54 -17.40 16.62
CA VAL A 240 7.94 -16.03 16.89
C VAL A 240 8.71 -15.94 18.22
N LEU A 241 8.15 -16.48 19.32
CA LEU A 241 8.79 -16.45 20.63
C LEU A 241 10.12 -17.22 20.63
N ASP A 242 10.17 -18.44 20.09
CA ASP A 242 11.41 -19.24 20.00
C ASP A 242 12.50 -18.52 19.20
N THR A 243 12.12 -17.86 18.09
CA THR A 243 13.06 -17.11 17.25
C THR A 243 13.54 -15.84 17.97
N MET A 244 12.66 -15.15 18.70
CA MET A 244 13.02 -13.98 19.50
C MET A 244 14.01 -14.35 20.60
N GLU A 245 13.80 -15.45 21.33
CA GLU A 245 14.71 -15.92 22.37
C GLU A 245 16.10 -16.22 21.80
N ARG A 246 16.17 -16.92 20.68
CA ARG A 246 17.42 -17.22 19.97
C ARG A 246 18.12 -15.94 19.53
N MET A 247 17.42 -15.01 18.86
CA MET A 247 17.99 -13.75 18.39
C MET A 247 18.48 -12.88 19.55
N ALA A 248 17.76 -12.83 20.66
CA ALA A 248 18.16 -12.09 21.86
C ALA A 248 19.46 -12.67 22.45
N ALA A 249 19.59 -13.99 22.53
CA ALA A 249 20.78 -14.66 23.02
C ALA A 249 21.98 -14.44 22.11
N ASP A 250 21.79 -14.59 20.77
CA ASP A 250 22.86 -14.45 19.77
C ASP A 250 23.43 -13.01 19.71
N ASN A 251 22.61 -12.00 19.95
CA ASN A 251 22.99 -10.59 19.91
C ASN A 251 23.29 -9.99 21.29
N GLY A 252 23.10 -10.76 22.38
CA GLY A 252 23.35 -10.29 23.73
C GLY A 252 22.33 -9.24 24.23
N TRP A 253 21.13 -9.20 23.66
CA TRP A 253 20.08 -8.29 24.10
C TRP A 253 19.51 -8.72 25.44
N GLY A 254 19.47 -7.80 26.40
CA GLY A 254 18.84 -8.03 27.70
C GLY A 254 17.32 -8.04 27.63
N LEU A 255 16.75 -7.35 26.62
CA LEU A 255 15.33 -7.34 26.30
C LEU A 255 15.14 -7.27 24.78
N PHE A 256 14.29 -8.11 24.23
CA PHE A 256 13.90 -8.00 22.81
C PHE A 256 12.38 -7.88 22.71
N LEU A 257 11.93 -6.89 21.96
CA LEU A 257 10.53 -6.54 21.77
C LEU A 257 10.14 -6.64 20.30
N PHE A 258 9.04 -7.33 20.03
CA PHE A 258 8.41 -7.36 18.71
C PHE A 258 7.02 -6.72 18.79
N MET A 259 6.86 -5.60 18.10
CA MET A 259 5.60 -4.87 17.98
C MET A 259 4.82 -5.40 16.78
N ALA A 260 3.88 -6.29 16.97
CA ALA A 260 2.92 -6.66 15.94
C ALA A 260 1.73 -5.70 16.04
N SER A 261 1.72 -4.68 15.17
CA SER A 261 0.74 -3.60 15.19
C SER A 261 -0.43 -3.88 14.25
N ASP A 262 -1.64 -3.99 14.80
CA ASP A 262 -2.90 -4.08 14.05
C ASP A 262 -3.41 -2.66 13.78
N ILE A 263 -3.32 -2.22 12.52
CA ILE A 263 -3.70 -0.87 12.11
C ILE A 263 -5.21 -0.67 12.20
N ILE A 264 -5.99 -1.73 11.99
CA ILE A 264 -7.46 -1.65 12.01
C ILE A 264 -7.99 -1.58 13.43
N LYS A 265 -7.46 -2.42 14.34
CA LYS A 265 -7.79 -2.40 15.77
C LYS A 265 -7.10 -1.26 16.53
N GLU A 266 -6.17 -0.54 15.87
CA GLU A 266 -5.43 0.59 16.45
C GLU A 266 -4.70 0.21 17.74
N GLY A 267 -3.89 -0.86 17.69
CA GLY A 267 -3.13 -1.35 18.82
C GLY A 267 -2.01 -2.29 18.40
N THR A 268 -1.22 -2.71 19.40
CA THR A 268 -0.06 -3.59 19.20
C THR A 268 -0.14 -4.78 20.12
N GLU A 269 -0.01 -5.99 19.58
CA GLU A 269 0.40 -7.15 20.36
C GLU A 269 1.92 -7.06 20.54
N LEU A 270 2.36 -6.67 21.75
CA LEU A 270 3.77 -6.52 22.07
C LEU A 270 4.31 -7.82 22.63
N PHE A 271 5.13 -8.52 21.85
CA PHE A 271 5.88 -9.68 22.31
C PHE A 271 7.15 -9.22 23.03
N ALA A 272 7.54 -9.93 24.09
CA ALA A 272 8.73 -9.60 24.87
C ALA A 272 9.46 -10.85 25.33
N VAL A 273 10.79 -10.89 25.16
CA VAL A 273 11.67 -11.94 25.69
C VAL A 273 12.87 -11.32 26.40
N GLY A 274 13.46 -12.05 27.35
CA GLY A 274 14.54 -11.56 28.22
C GLY A 274 13.98 -10.90 29.49
N LYS A 275 14.40 -9.69 29.83
CA LYS A 275 13.95 -8.94 31.03
C LYS A 275 12.53 -8.38 30.86
N THR A 276 11.55 -9.27 30.74
CA THR A 276 10.14 -8.91 30.48
C THR A 276 9.51 -8.07 31.60
N GLU A 277 10.08 -8.08 32.81
CA GLU A 277 9.67 -7.21 33.94
C GLU A 277 9.81 -5.72 33.63
N VAL A 278 10.74 -5.35 32.72
CA VAL A 278 10.88 -3.96 32.23
C VAL A 278 9.67 -3.58 31.38
N ALA A 279 9.26 -4.47 30.47
CA ALA A 279 8.07 -4.25 29.63
C ALA A 279 6.79 -4.22 30.49
N ALA A 280 6.67 -5.15 31.47
CA ALA A 280 5.54 -5.17 32.40
C ALA A 280 5.43 -3.86 33.20
N LYS A 281 6.54 -3.32 33.68
CA LYS A 281 6.60 -2.04 34.40
C LYS A 281 6.24 -0.86 33.49
N ALA A 282 6.79 -0.85 32.25
CA ALA A 282 6.58 0.24 31.28
C ALA A 282 5.10 0.40 30.88
N PHE A 283 4.39 -0.71 30.69
CA PHE A 283 3.03 -0.72 30.15
C PHE A 283 1.96 -1.10 31.17
N GLY A 284 2.32 -1.51 32.39
CA GLY A 284 1.36 -1.98 33.39
C GLY A 284 0.60 -3.24 32.93
N ALA A 285 1.24 -4.08 32.07
CA ALA A 285 0.64 -5.25 31.44
C ALA A 285 1.35 -6.54 31.84
N ASP A 286 0.65 -7.68 31.74
CA ASP A 286 1.20 -9.01 32.03
C ASP A 286 1.80 -9.63 30.76
N PHE A 287 3.10 -9.95 30.81
CA PHE A 287 3.85 -10.61 29.74
C PHE A 287 4.14 -12.10 30.05
N SER A 288 3.46 -12.71 31.02
CA SER A 288 3.68 -14.11 31.38
C SER A 288 3.38 -15.10 30.25
N SER A 289 2.55 -14.73 29.29
CA SER A 289 2.26 -15.48 28.06
C SER A 289 3.22 -15.17 26.91
N GLY A 290 4.24 -14.34 27.12
CA GLY A 290 5.20 -13.89 26.10
C GLY A 290 4.78 -12.64 25.36
N SER A 291 3.54 -12.15 25.49
CA SER A 291 3.08 -10.88 24.89
C SER A 291 1.91 -10.27 25.64
N ALA A 292 1.60 -9.01 25.30
CA ALA A 292 0.42 -8.31 25.79
C ALA A 292 -0.17 -7.40 24.73
N TRP A 293 -1.49 -7.34 24.64
CA TRP A 293 -2.20 -6.39 23.77
C TRP A 293 -2.21 -4.99 24.38
N LEU A 294 -1.73 -4.01 23.63
CA LEU A 294 -1.61 -2.61 24.03
C LEU A 294 -2.46 -1.72 23.10
N PRO A 295 -3.71 -1.39 23.49
CA PRO A 295 -4.57 -0.55 22.67
C PRO A 295 -4.01 0.88 22.54
N GLY A 296 -4.08 1.47 21.33
CA GLY A 296 -3.60 2.82 21.05
C GLY A 296 -2.07 2.94 20.94
N VAL A 297 -1.32 1.85 21.07
CA VAL A 297 0.15 1.84 20.91
C VAL A 297 0.48 1.45 19.47
N LEU A 298 0.96 2.43 18.68
CA LEU A 298 1.27 2.26 17.25
C LEU A 298 2.65 2.81 16.87
N SER A 299 3.35 3.49 17.79
CA SER A 299 4.62 4.13 17.48
C SER A 299 5.77 3.55 18.28
N ARG A 300 6.67 2.84 17.57
CA ARG A 300 7.90 2.31 18.19
C ARG A 300 8.69 3.40 18.93
N LYS A 301 8.98 4.54 18.26
CA LYS A 301 9.83 5.58 18.83
C LYS A 301 9.16 6.35 19.95
N LYS A 302 7.91 6.79 19.76
CA LYS A 302 7.25 7.72 20.68
C LYS A 302 6.58 7.04 21.86
N GLN A 303 6.11 5.81 21.71
CA GLN A 303 5.32 5.11 22.71
C GLN A 303 6.08 3.92 23.31
N VAL A 304 6.74 3.08 22.50
CA VAL A 304 7.39 1.87 23.05
C VAL A 304 8.80 2.17 23.52
N ALA A 305 9.69 2.67 22.67
CA ALA A 305 11.07 2.91 23.06
C ALA A 305 11.19 3.90 24.23
N SER A 306 10.44 5.01 24.18
CA SER A 306 10.47 6.00 25.27
C SER A 306 10.00 5.41 26.62
N ALA A 307 8.90 4.64 26.64
CA ALA A 307 8.38 4.02 27.85
C ALA A 307 9.36 2.97 28.44
N ILE A 308 9.96 2.16 27.55
CA ILE A 308 10.94 1.14 27.95
C ILE A 308 12.21 1.78 28.53
N ILE A 309 12.75 2.83 27.88
CA ILE A 309 13.94 3.54 28.37
C ILE A 309 13.69 4.16 29.75
N GLU A 310 12.49 4.70 29.99
CA GLU A 310 12.11 5.28 31.29
C GLU A 310 11.92 4.21 32.38
N ALA A 311 11.48 3.01 32.00
CA ALA A 311 11.23 1.92 32.94
C ALA A 311 12.46 1.08 33.29
N ALA A 312 13.48 1.05 32.40
CA ALA A 312 14.72 0.31 32.60
C ALA A 312 15.62 0.98 33.65
#